data_fea1af67a38e9cec871716d7c499ed5a
#
_entry.id   fea1af67a38e9cec871716d7c499ed5a
#
_cell.length_a   1.000
_cell.length_b   1.000
_cell.length_c   1.000
_cell.angle_alpha   90.00
_cell.angle_beta   90.00
_cell.angle_gamma   90.00
#
_symmetry.space_group_name_H-M   'P 1'
#
loop_
_entity.id
_entity.type
_entity.pdbx_description
1 polymer ?
#
loop_
_entity_poly.entity_id
_entity_poly.type
_entity_poly.pdbx_seq_one_letter_code
_entity_poly.pdbx_strand_id
1 'polypeptide(L)'
;MKVLGIAVRVNKWKSTVSLVLLDGDSGADETTATLVENVTVAGDEEEWARHVGNAASAVRGHAKSMMPDVVVVRRADQAPRGRNSDGPKLRLMIEGGIVAACRDDIADVRVLSGKECGKARDTTKEDLDARAGSIVAKS
;
A
#
# COMPACT_ATOMS: atom_id res chain seq x y z
N MET A 1 -1.93 18.27 4.04
CA MET A 1 -1.53 17.41 2.91
C MET A 1 -2.07 16.01 3.14
N LYS A 2 -2.68 15.44 2.13
CA LYS A 2 -3.24 14.09 2.20
C LYS A 2 -2.28 13.07 1.62
N VAL A 3 -1.95 12.05 2.40
CA VAL A 3 -1.05 10.98 2.00
C VAL A 3 -1.80 9.66 2.03
N LEU A 4 -1.79 8.96 0.91
CA LEU A 4 -2.40 7.63 0.81
C LEU A 4 -1.30 6.58 0.91
N GLY A 5 -1.33 5.79 1.97
CA GLY A 5 -0.46 4.64 2.14
C GLY A 5 -1.13 3.39 1.61
N ILE A 6 -0.40 2.60 0.84
CA ILE A 6 -0.90 1.36 0.24
C ILE A 6 0.04 0.21 0.58
N ALA A 7 -0.50 -0.87 1.13
CA ALA A 7 0.25 -2.07 1.44
C ALA A 7 -0.48 -3.30 0.91
N VAL A 8 0.26 -4.23 0.32
CA VAL A 8 -0.27 -5.44 -0.28
C VAL A 8 0.15 -6.65 0.55
N ARG A 9 -0.79 -7.55 0.82
CA ARG A 9 -0.54 -8.85 1.42
C ARG A 9 -1.11 -9.94 0.53
N VAL A 10 -0.39 -11.01 0.37
CA VAL A 10 -0.83 -12.16 -0.43
C VAL A 10 -0.57 -13.44 0.33
N ASN A 11 -1.59 -14.30 0.39
CA ASN A 11 -1.49 -15.66 0.89
C ASN A 11 -2.08 -16.57 -0.18
N LYS A 12 -1.20 -17.30 -0.87
CA LYS A 12 -1.56 -18.11 -2.05
C LYS A 12 -2.18 -17.21 -3.13
N TRP A 13 -3.43 -17.42 -3.50
CA TRP A 13 -4.16 -16.61 -4.47
C TRP A 13 -5.13 -15.61 -3.84
N LYS A 14 -5.00 -15.39 -2.53
CA LYS A 14 -5.81 -14.38 -1.85
C LYS A 14 -4.97 -13.15 -1.56
N SER A 15 -5.39 -12.02 -2.10
CA SER A 15 -4.71 -10.75 -1.87
C SER A 15 -5.57 -9.82 -1.03
N THR A 16 -4.90 -9.00 -0.25
CA THR A 16 -5.54 -7.94 0.52
C THR A 16 -4.70 -6.69 0.35
N VAL A 17 -5.32 -5.64 -0.18
CA VAL A 17 -4.67 -4.34 -0.33
C VAL A 17 -5.29 -3.39 0.67
N SER A 18 -4.46 -2.86 1.55
CA SER A 18 -4.88 -1.88 2.55
C SER A 18 -4.55 -0.48 2.07
N LEU A 19 -5.55 0.39 2.04
CA LEU A 19 -5.41 1.79 1.68
C LEU A 19 -5.74 2.63 2.91
N VAL A 20 -4.80 3.46 3.34
CA VAL A 20 -4.96 4.32 4.51
C VAL A 20 -4.68 5.76 4.10
N LEU A 21 -5.69 6.61 4.16
CA LEU A 21 -5.56 8.03 3.84
C LEU A 21 -5.39 8.83 5.12
N LEU A 22 -4.28 9.53 5.21
CA LEU A 22 -3.95 10.38 6.35
C LEU A 22 -3.90 11.84 5.90
N ASP A 23 -4.34 12.74 6.75
CA ASP A 23 -4.24 14.18 6.53
C ASP A 23 -3.41 14.80 7.65
N GLY A 24 -2.42 15.61 7.27
CA GLY A 24 -1.55 16.30 8.20
C GLY A 24 -0.91 17.50 7.55
N ASP A 25 -0.42 18.40 8.37
CA ASP A 25 0.32 19.55 7.87
C ASP A 25 1.67 19.13 7.31
N SER A 26 2.21 19.95 6.44
CA SER A 26 3.56 19.73 5.90
C SER A 26 4.55 19.66 7.07
N GLY A 27 5.25 18.54 7.18
CA GLY A 27 6.17 18.29 8.28
C GLY A 27 5.56 17.61 9.49
N ALA A 28 4.25 17.34 9.47
CA ALA A 28 3.61 16.56 10.55
C ALA A 28 4.10 15.12 10.52
N ASP A 29 4.28 14.52 11.70
CA ASP A 29 4.62 13.11 11.80
C ASP A 29 3.36 12.24 11.95
N GLU A 30 3.53 10.93 12.09
CA GLU A 30 2.39 10.01 12.20
C GLU A 30 1.55 10.26 13.47
N THR A 31 2.13 10.89 14.49
CA THR A 31 1.40 11.14 15.74
C THR A 31 0.43 12.29 15.60
N THR A 32 0.67 13.22 14.67
CA THR A 32 -0.18 14.39 14.47
C THR A 32 -1.09 14.25 13.25
N ALA A 33 -0.83 13.28 12.39
CA ALA A 33 -1.67 13.02 11.21
C ALA A 33 -3.01 12.41 11.62
N THR A 34 -4.08 12.85 10.97
CA THR A 34 -5.44 12.38 11.23
C THR A 34 -5.84 11.34 10.18
N LEU A 35 -6.40 10.23 10.64
CA LEU A 35 -6.97 9.23 9.73
C LEU A 35 -8.23 9.79 9.09
N VAL A 36 -8.25 9.89 7.77
CA VAL A 36 -9.40 10.37 7.01
C VAL A 36 -10.26 9.20 6.56
N GLU A 37 -9.63 8.16 6.00
CA GLU A 37 -10.36 7.04 5.42
C GLU A 37 -9.43 5.82 5.37
N ASN A 38 -10.00 4.64 5.50
CA ASN A 38 -9.29 3.41 5.19
C ASN A 38 -10.21 2.48 4.41
N VAL A 39 -9.62 1.73 3.51
CA VAL A 39 -10.33 0.79 2.65
C VAL A 39 -9.48 -0.46 2.48
N THR A 40 -10.13 -1.61 2.43
CA THR A 40 -9.48 -2.88 2.14
C THR A 40 -10.05 -3.44 0.84
N VAL A 41 -9.16 -3.78 -0.09
CA VAL A 41 -9.53 -4.42 -1.36
C VAL A 41 -9.08 -5.87 -1.30
N ALA A 42 -10.03 -6.80 -1.39
CA ALA A 42 -9.74 -8.23 -1.38
C ALA A 42 -9.85 -8.81 -2.78
N GLY A 43 -9.02 -9.80 -3.09
CA GLY A 43 -9.05 -10.52 -4.35
C GLY A 43 -8.72 -11.99 -4.16
N ASP A 44 -9.30 -12.86 -4.98
CA ASP A 44 -9.08 -14.31 -4.88
C ASP A 44 -8.99 -14.99 -6.26
N GLU A 45 -8.77 -14.22 -7.30
CA GLU A 45 -8.68 -14.71 -8.68
C GLU A 45 -7.42 -15.55 -8.87
N GLU A 46 -7.53 -16.72 -9.49
CA GLU A 46 -6.40 -17.63 -9.71
C GLU A 46 -5.70 -17.45 -11.05
N GLU A 47 -6.07 -16.42 -11.82
CA GLU A 47 -5.44 -16.09 -13.08
C GLU A 47 -4.64 -14.79 -12.90
N TRP A 48 -3.35 -14.80 -13.29
CA TRP A 48 -2.40 -13.73 -13.00
C TRP A 48 -2.86 -12.34 -13.47
N ALA A 49 -3.14 -12.23 -14.77
CA ALA A 49 -3.48 -10.93 -15.34
C ALA A 49 -4.79 -10.38 -14.77
N ARG A 50 -5.77 -11.25 -14.59
CA ARG A 50 -7.06 -10.86 -14.05
C ARG A 50 -6.95 -10.42 -12.58
N HIS A 51 -6.20 -11.18 -11.79
CA HIS A 51 -5.99 -10.84 -10.38
C HIS A 51 -5.30 -9.48 -10.24
N VAL A 52 -4.19 -9.30 -10.95
CA VAL A 52 -3.41 -8.05 -10.91
C VAL A 52 -4.24 -6.89 -11.45
N GLY A 53 -4.90 -7.09 -12.57
CA GLY A 53 -5.73 -6.06 -13.20
C GLY A 53 -6.89 -5.62 -12.33
N ASN A 54 -7.60 -6.57 -11.72
CA ASN A 54 -8.72 -6.27 -10.83
C ASN A 54 -8.26 -5.52 -9.59
N ALA A 55 -7.16 -5.93 -8.98
CA ALA A 55 -6.60 -5.27 -7.81
C ALA A 55 -6.18 -3.83 -8.16
N ALA A 56 -5.45 -3.66 -9.24
CA ALA A 56 -4.97 -2.35 -9.67
C ALA A 56 -6.12 -1.40 -10.02
N SER A 57 -7.15 -1.89 -10.71
CA SER A 57 -8.32 -1.08 -11.08
C SER A 57 -9.11 -0.65 -9.85
N ALA A 58 -9.31 -1.56 -8.90
CA ALA A 58 -10.04 -1.23 -7.67
C ALA A 58 -9.29 -0.20 -6.84
N VAL A 59 -7.98 -0.37 -6.69
CA VAL A 59 -7.14 0.59 -5.95
C VAL A 59 -7.14 1.94 -6.64
N ARG A 60 -7.02 1.97 -7.96
CA ARG A 60 -7.06 3.22 -8.74
C ARG A 60 -8.37 3.98 -8.51
N GLY A 61 -9.50 3.27 -8.52
CA GLY A 61 -10.80 3.87 -8.27
C GLY A 61 -10.89 4.52 -6.90
N HIS A 62 -10.44 3.81 -5.87
CA HIS A 62 -10.42 4.37 -4.51
C HIS A 62 -9.46 5.55 -4.39
N ALA A 63 -8.24 5.42 -4.92
CA ALA A 63 -7.25 6.49 -4.86
C ALA A 63 -7.76 7.76 -5.57
N LYS A 64 -8.37 7.60 -6.73
CA LYS A 64 -8.93 8.74 -7.47
C LYS A 64 -10.03 9.43 -6.68
N SER A 65 -10.89 8.67 -6.01
CA SER A 65 -11.96 9.21 -5.16
C SER A 65 -11.42 9.93 -3.93
N MET A 66 -10.35 9.44 -3.34
CA MET A 66 -9.73 10.02 -2.15
C MET A 66 -8.96 11.31 -2.44
N MET A 67 -8.51 11.51 -3.66
CA MET A 67 -7.75 12.69 -4.10
C MET A 67 -6.55 13.01 -3.21
N PRO A 68 -5.62 12.05 -3.00
CA PRO A 68 -4.44 12.31 -2.20
C PRO A 68 -3.44 13.20 -2.94
N ASP A 69 -2.63 13.92 -2.18
CA ASP A 69 -1.52 14.70 -2.74
C ASP A 69 -0.34 13.79 -3.06
N VAL A 70 -0.14 12.75 -2.25
CA VAL A 70 0.96 11.80 -2.39
C VAL A 70 0.43 10.39 -2.18
N VAL A 71 0.87 9.46 -3.00
CA VAL A 71 0.62 8.02 -2.81
C VAL A 71 1.95 7.36 -2.46
N VAL A 72 1.97 6.60 -1.39
CA VAL A 72 3.14 5.81 -0.98
C VAL A 72 2.76 4.34 -1.05
N VAL A 73 3.39 3.62 -1.96
CA VAL A 73 3.20 2.18 -2.08
C VAL A 73 4.36 1.50 -1.37
N ARG A 74 4.04 0.72 -0.34
CA ARG A 74 5.05 -0.01 0.39
C ARG A 74 5.48 -1.23 -0.44
N ARG A 75 6.77 -1.26 -0.79
CA ARG A 75 7.35 -2.37 -1.54
C ARG A 75 7.58 -3.55 -0.60
N ALA A 76 7.32 -4.75 -1.12
CA ALA A 76 7.63 -5.97 -0.39
C ALA A 76 9.12 -6.03 -0.07
N ASP A 77 9.43 -6.47 1.14
CA ASP A 77 10.80 -6.80 1.52
C ASP A 77 11.25 -8.06 0.77
N GLN A 78 12.51 -8.41 0.93
CA GLN A 78 13.07 -9.59 0.28
C GLN A 78 12.24 -10.84 0.58
N ALA A 79 11.94 -11.62 -0.46
CA ALA A 79 11.22 -12.86 -0.31
C ALA A 79 12.00 -13.85 0.57
N PRO A 80 11.30 -14.71 1.34
CA PRO A 80 11.98 -15.73 2.13
C PRO A 80 12.87 -16.61 1.26
N ARG A 81 14.08 -16.88 1.74
CA ARG A 81 15.06 -17.69 1.02
C ARG A 81 14.53 -19.10 0.80
N GLY A 82 14.79 -19.65 -0.37
CA GLY A 82 14.46 -21.02 -0.71
C GLY A 82 13.00 -21.26 -1.06
N ARG A 83 12.17 -20.25 -1.06
CA ARG A 83 10.77 -20.37 -1.43
C ARG A 83 10.52 -19.79 -2.81
N ASN A 84 10.15 -20.66 -3.74
CA ASN A 84 9.77 -20.28 -5.09
C ASN A 84 8.24 -20.38 -5.22
N SER A 85 7.52 -19.70 -4.33
CA SER A 85 6.08 -19.74 -4.31
C SER A 85 5.48 -18.58 -5.10
N ASP A 86 4.24 -18.76 -5.55
CA ASP A 86 3.55 -17.76 -6.36
C ASP A 86 3.11 -16.54 -5.55
N GLY A 87 2.92 -16.70 -4.24
CA GLY A 87 2.47 -15.60 -3.39
C GLY A 87 3.34 -14.36 -3.44
N PRO A 88 4.66 -14.46 -3.19
CA PRO A 88 5.54 -13.31 -3.28
C PRO A 88 5.62 -12.71 -4.68
N LYS A 89 5.54 -13.52 -5.72
CA LYS A 89 5.54 -13.04 -7.10
C LYS A 89 4.27 -12.26 -7.41
N LEU A 90 3.12 -12.78 -6.99
CA LEU A 90 1.83 -12.10 -7.17
C LEU A 90 1.82 -10.77 -6.43
N ARG A 91 2.35 -10.75 -5.21
CA ARG A 91 2.45 -9.51 -4.41
C ARG A 91 3.22 -8.42 -5.17
N LEU A 92 4.38 -8.76 -5.72
CA LEU A 92 5.19 -7.80 -6.48
C LEU A 92 4.48 -7.32 -7.74
N MET A 93 3.78 -8.22 -8.43
CA MET A 93 3.02 -7.85 -9.62
C MET A 93 1.86 -6.91 -9.29
N ILE A 94 1.17 -7.15 -8.20
CA ILE A 94 0.09 -6.28 -7.73
C ILE A 94 0.65 -4.90 -7.36
N GLU A 95 1.75 -4.86 -6.61
CA GLU A 95 2.40 -3.60 -6.25
C GLU A 95 2.77 -2.79 -7.48
N GLY A 96 3.39 -3.42 -8.48
CA GLY A 96 3.74 -2.77 -9.75
C GLY A 96 2.51 -2.28 -10.51
N GLY A 97 1.46 -3.08 -10.56
CA GLY A 97 0.21 -2.70 -11.20
C GLY A 97 -0.44 -1.49 -10.53
N ILE A 98 -0.42 -1.44 -9.20
CA ILE A 98 -0.94 -0.31 -8.43
C ILE A 98 -0.15 0.97 -8.72
N VAL A 99 1.18 0.88 -8.73
CA VAL A 99 2.04 2.04 -9.03
C VAL A 99 1.70 2.59 -10.41
N ALA A 100 1.64 1.73 -11.42
CA ALA A 100 1.33 2.14 -12.78
C ALA A 100 -0.06 2.78 -12.87
N ALA A 101 -1.05 2.18 -12.24
CA ALA A 101 -2.42 2.69 -12.26
C ALA A 101 -2.55 4.04 -11.55
N CYS A 102 -1.92 4.19 -10.39
CA CYS A 102 -1.99 5.44 -9.63
C CYS A 102 -1.26 6.58 -10.34
N ARG A 103 -0.17 6.29 -11.05
CA ARG A 103 0.58 7.30 -11.80
C ARG A 103 -0.23 7.96 -12.91
N ASP A 104 -1.28 7.32 -13.39
CA ASP A 104 -2.13 7.92 -14.41
C ASP A 104 -2.91 9.14 -13.89
N ASP A 105 -3.25 9.14 -12.61
CA ASP A 105 -4.08 10.18 -12.01
C ASP A 105 -3.33 11.07 -11.02
N ILE A 106 -2.24 10.57 -10.43
CA ILE A 106 -1.54 11.23 -9.33
C ILE A 106 -0.06 11.36 -9.70
N ALA A 107 0.47 12.59 -9.69
CA ALA A 107 1.83 12.85 -10.11
C ALA A 107 2.87 12.32 -9.11
N ASP A 108 2.60 12.44 -7.80
CA ASP A 108 3.56 12.06 -6.76
C ASP A 108 3.21 10.68 -6.20
N VAL A 109 3.76 9.65 -6.83
CA VAL A 109 3.63 8.27 -6.39
C VAL A 109 5.02 7.76 -6.04
N ARG A 110 5.20 7.30 -4.80
CA ARG A 110 6.49 6.83 -4.29
C ARG A 110 6.40 5.35 -3.93
N VAL A 111 7.48 4.63 -4.19
CA VAL A 111 7.61 3.22 -3.80
C VAL A 111 8.72 3.15 -2.77
N LEU A 112 8.37 2.79 -1.55
CA LEU A 112 9.32 2.74 -0.45
C LEU A 112 9.30 1.36 0.20
N SER A 113 10.49 0.86 0.59
CA SER A 113 10.58 -0.32 1.45
C SER A 113 10.16 0.07 2.87
N GLY A 114 9.86 -0.92 3.71
CA GLY A 114 9.56 -0.65 5.11
C GLY A 114 10.70 0.10 5.80
N LYS A 115 11.95 -0.25 5.47
CA LYS A 115 13.13 0.42 6.02
C LYS A 115 13.23 1.88 5.55
N GLU A 116 12.98 2.14 4.27
CA GLU A 116 12.98 3.50 3.73
C GLU A 116 11.88 4.36 4.35
N CYS A 117 10.69 3.79 4.57
CA CYS A 117 9.62 4.48 5.25
C CYS A 117 10.01 4.87 6.68
N GLY A 118 10.60 3.94 7.43
CA GLY A 118 11.08 4.19 8.78
C GLY A 118 12.12 5.28 8.83
N LYS A 119 13.10 5.22 7.93
CA LYS A 119 14.18 6.21 7.84
C LYS A 119 13.64 7.60 7.49
N ALA A 120 12.72 7.67 6.53
CA ALA A 120 12.16 8.95 6.09
C ALA A 120 11.34 9.63 7.17
N ARG A 121 10.79 8.87 8.10
CA ARG A 121 9.97 9.38 9.21
C ARG A 121 10.71 9.44 10.54
N ASP A 122 12.01 9.14 10.54
CA ASP A 122 12.83 9.05 11.74
C ASP A 122 12.22 8.06 12.77
N THR A 123 11.64 6.98 12.25
CA THR A 123 11.08 5.90 13.05
C THR A 123 11.60 4.56 12.51
N THR A 124 11.38 3.48 13.26
CA THR A 124 11.76 2.15 12.81
C THR A 124 10.66 1.55 11.91
N LYS A 125 11.05 0.57 11.10
CA LYS A 125 10.10 -0.19 10.28
C LYS A 125 9.01 -0.82 11.13
N GLU A 126 9.38 -1.38 12.26
CA GLU A 126 8.45 -2.04 13.18
C GLU A 126 7.42 -1.06 13.74
N ASP A 127 7.84 0.15 14.05
CA ASP A 127 6.94 1.18 14.56
C ASP A 127 5.91 1.59 13.51
N LEU A 128 6.36 1.75 12.26
CA LEU A 128 5.45 2.09 11.16
C LEU A 128 4.46 0.95 10.90
N ASP A 129 4.94 -0.28 10.90
CA ASP A 129 4.10 -1.46 10.67
C ASP A 129 3.05 -1.59 11.78
N ALA A 130 3.46 -1.40 13.02
CA ALA A 130 2.56 -1.48 14.16
C ALA A 130 1.47 -0.40 14.08
N ARG A 131 1.84 0.83 13.73
CA ARG A 131 0.88 1.94 13.59
C ARG A 131 -0.10 1.70 12.45
N ALA A 132 0.39 1.31 11.29
CA ALA A 132 -0.47 1.00 10.14
C ALA A 132 -1.44 -0.13 10.47
N GLY A 133 -0.94 -1.21 11.09
CA GLY A 133 -1.76 -2.32 11.51
C GLY A 133 -2.79 -1.93 12.55
N SER A 134 -2.41 -1.10 13.53
CA SER A 134 -3.29 -0.62 14.57
C SER A 134 -4.43 0.25 14.01
N ILE A 135 -4.11 1.14 13.07
CA ILE A 135 -5.11 1.99 12.43
C ILE A 135 -6.11 1.16 11.63
N VAL A 136 -5.61 0.23 10.82
CA VAL A 136 -6.46 -0.64 10.01
C VAL A 136 -7.31 -1.56 10.88
N ALA A 137 -6.74 -2.12 11.95
CA ALA A 137 -7.44 -3.03 12.85
C ALA A 137 -8.59 -2.35 13.63
N LYS A 138 -8.53 -1.05 13.83
CA LYS A 138 -9.56 -0.29 14.54
C LYS A 138 -10.72 0.14 13.64
N SER A 139 -10.66 -0.20 12.39
CA SER A 139 -11.62 0.29 11.39
C SER A 139 -12.75 -0.73 11.09
#